data_31d907f3893702d0aa0c63eef33a1f25
#
_entry.id   31d907f3893702d0aa0c63eef33a1f25
#
_cell.length_a   1.000
_cell.length_b   1.000
_cell.length_c   1.000
_cell.angle_alpha   90.00
_cell.angle_beta   90.00
_cell.angle_gamma   90.00
#
_symmetry.space_group_name_H-M   'P 1'
#
loop_
_entity.id
_entity.type
_entity.pdbx_description
1 polymer ?
#
loop_
_entity_poly.entity_id
_entity_poly.type
_entity_poly.pdbx_seq_one_letter_code
_entity_poly.pdbx_strand_id
1 'polypeptide(L)'
;TDFYKVSDEPICDTISKIYPGLIKDVSEMPEDLQSHIRYSNTLFAIQAKMYQRYHMSDVSAFYLNEDKWSISTEIYGQEEKTMEPNYYIMKLPGEDGEEFINSIPFTPSGKKNMTGLLVARNDGDNYGELIIYRLPKDKVIYGPMQIESQIDQNTEISKEFSLWNSSGSKYTRGDMFVIPIDDSLLYVEPVYL
;
A
#
# COMPACT_ATOMS: atom_id res chain seq x y z
N THR A 1 29.46 -6.40 2.45
CA THR A 1 28.03 -6.45 2.07
C THR A 1 27.76 -7.80 1.46
N ASP A 2 26.81 -8.54 1.99
CA ASP A 2 26.36 -9.80 1.43
C ASP A 2 25.06 -9.58 0.62
N PHE A 3 24.94 -10.30 -0.49
CA PHE A 3 23.75 -10.33 -1.32
C PHE A 3 23.14 -11.73 -1.26
N TYR A 4 21.84 -11.80 -1.01
CA TYR A 4 21.11 -13.06 -0.91
C TYR A 4 20.02 -13.16 -1.98
N LYS A 5 19.89 -14.33 -2.60
CA LYS A 5 18.83 -14.63 -3.54
C LYS A 5 17.59 -15.07 -2.77
N VAL A 6 16.53 -14.29 -2.85
CA VAL A 6 15.26 -14.53 -2.13
C VAL A 6 14.25 -15.30 -2.98
N SER A 7 14.42 -15.32 -4.31
CA SER A 7 13.58 -16.05 -5.26
C SER A 7 14.38 -16.55 -6.45
N ASP A 8 13.84 -17.54 -7.14
CA ASP A 8 14.47 -18.10 -8.35
C ASP A 8 14.22 -17.21 -9.56
N GLU A 9 15.12 -16.25 -9.76
CA GLU A 9 15.07 -15.27 -10.85
C GLU A 9 16.19 -15.53 -11.87
N PRO A 10 15.87 -15.65 -13.17
CA PRO A 10 16.87 -15.91 -14.22
C PRO A 10 18.01 -14.88 -14.28
N ILE A 11 17.73 -13.62 -13.88
CA ILE A 11 18.73 -12.55 -13.82
C ILE A 11 19.72 -12.84 -12.69
N CYS A 12 19.27 -13.26 -11.51
CA CYS A 12 20.13 -13.64 -10.40
C CYS A 12 21.04 -14.81 -10.77
N ASP A 13 20.52 -15.83 -11.47
CA ASP A 13 21.29 -16.97 -11.96
C ASP A 13 22.36 -16.54 -12.96
N THR A 14 22.05 -15.59 -13.84
CA THR A 14 23.00 -15.05 -14.81
C THR A 14 24.12 -14.28 -14.10
N ILE A 15 23.78 -13.40 -13.16
CA ILE A 15 24.75 -12.65 -12.36
C ILE A 15 25.66 -13.57 -11.56
N SER A 16 25.08 -14.63 -10.94
CA SER A 16 25.85 -15.63 -10.16
C SER A 16 26.86 -16.40 -11.03
N LYS A 17 26.54 -16.63 -12.32
CA LYS A 17 27.48 -17.23 -13.27
C LYS A 17 28.60 -16.27 -13.70
N ILE A 18 28.30 -14.98 -13.83
CA ILE A 18 29.27 -13.94 -14.19
C ILE A 18 30.21 -13.65 -13.01
N TYR A 19 29.64 -13.59 -11.80
CA TYR A 19 30.36 -13.27 -10.57
C TYR A 19 30.15 -14.37 -9.52
N PRO A 20 30.88 -15.49 -9.60
CA PRO A 20 30.75 -16.61 -8.68
C PRO A 20 31.01 -16.15 -7.23
N GLY A 21 30.09 -16.52 -6.31
CA GLY A 21 30.18 -16.18 -4.89
C GLY A 21 29.72 -14.76 -4.52
N LEU A 22 29.24 -13.97 -5.46
CA LEU A 22 28.66 -12.65 -5.17
C LEU A 22 27.29 -12.77 -4.51
N ILE A 23 26.45 -13.67 -5.03
CA ILE A 23 25.10 -13.91 -4.53
C ILE A 23 25.06 -15.25 -3.81
N LYS A 24 24.61 -15.24 -2.57
CA LYS A 24 24.42 -16.42 -1.72
C LYS A 24 22.98 -16.90 -1.81
N ASP A 25 22.73 -18.15 -1.48
CA ASP A 25 21.39 -18.65 -1.29
C ASP A 25 20.76 -18.08 -0.02
N VAL A 26 19.42 -17.87 -0.01
CA VAL A 26 18.71 -17.34 1.15
C VAL A 26 18.86 -18.23 2.38
N SER A 27 19.04 -19.54 2.20
CA SER A 27 19.28 -20.49 3.29
C SER A 27 20.61 -20.25 4.03
N GLU A 28 21.55 -19.52 3.44
CA GLU A 28 22.80 -19.11 4.08
C GLU A 28 22.66 -17.82 4.91
N MET A 29 21.51 -17.16 4.84
CA MET A 29 21.24 -15.96 5.62
C MET A 29 20.98 -16.32 7.08
N PRO A 30 21.61 -15.61 8.06
CA PRO A 30 21.29 -15.78 9.48
C PRO A 30 19.79 -15.64 9.77
N GLU A 31 19.26 -16.48 10.65
CA GLU A 31 17.81 -16.52 10.98
C GLU A 31 17.28 -15.17 11.48
N ASP A 32 18.07 -14.44 12.26
CA ASP A 32 17.72 -13.11 12.74
C ASP A 32 17.56 -12.08 11.60
N LEU A 33 18.35 -12.20 10.54
CA LEU A 33 18.19 -11.37 9.34
C LEU A 33 17.00 -11.83 8.49
N GLN A 34 16.76 -13.15 8.39
CA GLN A 34 15.62 -13.68 7.66
C GLN A 34 14.30 -13.18 8.23
N SER A 35 14.20 -13.11 9.57
CA SER A 35 12.99 -12.60 10.25
C SER A 35 12.72 -11.11 10.02
N HIS A 36 13.68 -10.37 9.46
CA HIS A 36 13.54 -8.94 9.14
C HIS A 36 13.43 -8.63 7.65
N ILE A 37 13.34 -9.66 6.80
CA ILE A 37 13.08 -9.46 5.37
C ILE A 37 11.68 -8.88 5.20
N ARG A 38 11.57 -7.89 4.33
CA ARG A 38 10.30 -7.29 3.95
C ARG A 38 10.15 -7.27 2.43
N TYR A 39 8.92 -7.40 1.97
CA TYR A 39 8.60 -7.30 0.55
C TYR A 39 8.96 -5.91 0.00
N SER A 40 9.63 -5.86 -1.15
CA SER A 40 10.13 -4.60 -1.70
C SER A 40 9.00 -3.61 -2.05
N ASN A 41 9.03 -2.41 -1.48
CA ASN A 41 8.13 -1.31 -1.85
C ASN A 41 8.14 -1.02 -3.35
N THR A 42 9.32 -1.02 -3.96
CA THR A 42 9.46 -0.74 -5.39
C THR A 42 8.77 -1.82 -6.24
N LEU A 43 8.98 -3.09 -5.91
CA LEU A 43 8.34 -4.20 -6.60
C LEU A 43 6.82 -4.15 -6.42
N PHE A 44 6.36 -3.96 -5.18
CA PHE A 44 4.94 -3.86 -4.87
C PHE A 44 4.27 -2.67 -5.59
N ALA A 45 4.92 -1.51 -5.64
CA ALA A 45 4.41 -0.34 -6.37
C ALA A 45 4.29 -0.60 -7.88
N ILE A 46 5.24 -1.34 -8.48
CA ILE A 46 5.16 -1.74 -9.90
C ILE A 46 3.99 -2.71 -10.11
N GLN A 47 3.84 -3.72 -9.25
CA GLN A 47 2.75 -4.68 -9.33
C GLN A 47 1.39 -4.01 -9.12
N ALA A 48 1.28 -3.07 -8.19
CA ALA A 48 0.07 -2.26 -8.00
C ALA A 48 -0.28 -1.47 -9.26
N LYS A 49 0.70 -0.83 -9.92
CA LYS A 49 0.49 -0.14 -11.19
C LYS A 49 0.02 -1.08 -12.31
N MET A 50 0.55 -2.29 -12.37
CA MET A 50 0.11 -3.30 -13.32
C MET A 50 -1.33 -3.73 -13.00
N TYR A 51 -1.63 -3.97 -11.73
CA TYR A 51 -2.93 -4.46 -11.28
C TYR A 51 -4.07 -3.48 -11.56
N GLN A 52 -3.81 -2.20 -11.74
CA GLN A 52 -4.81 -1.20 -12.17
C GLN A 52 -5.58 -1.62 -13.44
N ARG A 53 -4.98 -2.46 -14.29
CA ARG A 53 -5.59 -3.00 -15.51
C ARG A 53 -5.79 -4.50 -15.46
N TYR A 54 -4.80 -5.24 -14.92
CA TYR A 54 -4.77 -6.70 -14.97
C TYR A 54 -5.74 -7.38 -13.99
N HIS A 55 -6.47 -6.63 -13.16
CA HIS A 55 -7.61 -7.16 -12.40
C HIS A 55 -8.83 -7.46 -13.28
N MET A 56 -8.90 -6.91 -14.49
CA MET A 56 -9.98 -7.13 -15.44
C MET A 56 -9.78 -8.47 -16.16
N SER A 57 -10.73 -9.38 -16.00
CA SER A 57 -10.72 -10.70 -16.64
C SER A 57 -11.46 -10.71 -17.99
N ASP A 58 -12.37 -9.79 -18.23
CA ASP A 58 -13.04 -9.62 -19.51
C ASP A 58 -12.15 -8.89 -20.51
N VAL A 59 -11.96 -9.50 -21.69
CA VAL A 59 -11.06 -8.97 -22.73
C VAL A 59 -11.54 -7.65 -23.29
N SER A 60 -12.86 -7.49 -23.47
CA SER A 60 -13.44 -6.26 -24.02
C SER A 60 -13.30 -5.12 -23.04
N ALA A 61 -13.64 -5.34 -21.77
CA ALA A 61 -13.45 -4.38 -20.68
C ALA A 61 -11.98 -3.96 -20.55
N PHE A 62 -11.07 -4.93 -20.69
CA PHE A 62 -9.62 -4.67 -20.64
C PHE A 62 -9.16 -3.73 -21.75
N TYR A 63 -9.54 -3.99 -22.99
CA TYR A 63 -9.18 -3.14 -24.14
C TYR A 63 -9.82 -1.75 -24.08
N LEU A 64 -11.08 -1.69 -23.66
CA LEU A 64 -11.84 -0.44 -23.54
C LEU A 64 -11.52 0.35 -22.26
N ASN A 65 -10.79 -0.24 -21.31
CA ASN A 65 -10.50 0.32 -19.98
C ASN A 65 -11.77 0.68 -19.18
N GLU A 66 -12.86 -0.08 -19.34
CA GLU A 66 -14.15 0.24 -18.72
C GLU A 66 -14.16 0.21 -17.19
N ASP A 67 -13.40 -0.71 -16.59
CA ASP A 67 -13.29 -0.86 -15.14
C ASP A 67 -11.84 -0.60 -14.65
N LYS A 68 -11.11 0.25 -15.34
CA LYS A 68 -9.74 0.59 -14.96
C LYS A 68 -9.71 1.20 -13.55
N TRP A 69 -8.78 0.74 -12.72
CA TRP A 69 -8.51 1.31 -11.42
C TRP A 69 -7.35 2.32 -11.46
N SER A 70 -7.27 3.12 -10.41
CA SER A 70 -6.16 4.01 -10.12
C SER A 70 -5.72 3.80 -8.68
N ILE A 71 -4.44 3.97 -8.39
CA ILE A 71 -3.97 4.08 -7.02
C ILE A 71 -4.63 5.32 -6.43
N SER A 72 -5.11 5.24 -5.21
CA SER A 72 -5.74 6.36 -4.51
C SER A 72 -4.77 7.53 -4.33
N THR A 73 -5.31 8.72 -4.15
CA THR A 73 -4.54 9.92 -3.79
C THR A 73 -4.83 10.33 -2.37
N GLU A 74 -3.93 11.08 -1.76
CA GLU A 74 -3.99 11.63 -0.40
C GLU A 74 -3.43 13.04 -0.37
N ILE A 75 -3.65 13.77 0.72
CA ILE A 75 -2.94 15.01 1.00
C ILE A 75 -1.70 14.69 1.84
N TYR A 76 -0.53 14.88 1.27
CA TYR A 76 0.73 14.75 1.99
C TYR A 76 1.41 16.12 2.10
N GLY A 77 1.73 16.52 3.31
CA GLY A 77 2.13 17.91 3.52
C GLY A 77 0.95 18.87 3.31
N GLN A 78 0.88 19.48 2.16
CA GLN A 78 -0.19 20.37 1.72
C GLN A 78 -0.58 20.15 0.25
N GLU A 79 -0.11 19.07 -0.35
CA GLU A 79 -0.32 18.78 -1.77
C GLU A 79 -0.98 17.40 -1.97
N GLU A 80 -1.86 17.32 -2.95
CA GLU A 80 -2.41 16.03 -3.38
C GLU A 80 -1.33 15.22 -4.09
N LYS A 81 -1.05 14.02 -3.61
CA LYS A 81 -0.14 13.05 -4.25
C LYS A 81 -0.80 11.69 -4.41
N THR A 82 -0.28 10.89 -5.32
CA THR A 82 -0.61 9.46 -5.39
C THR A 82 -0.02 8.77 -4.16
N MET A 83 -0.82 7.96 -3.48
CA MET A 83 -0.36 7.19 -2.32
C MET A 83 0.78 6.26 -2.70
N GLU A 84 1.71 6.11 -1.77
CA GLU A 84 2.78 5.12 -1.82
C GLU A 84 2.43 3.93 -0.92
N PRO A 85 2.98 2.73 -1.19
CA PRO A 85 2.75 1.60 -0.30
C PRO A 85 3.32 1.84 1.10
N ASN A 86 2.53 1.54 2.12
CA ASN A 86 2.90 1.72 3.52
C ASN A 86 2.99 0.39 4.26
N TYR A 87 4.05 0.21 5.07
CA TYR A 87 4.23 -0.93 5.95
C TYR A 87 3.59 -0.69 7.31
N TYR A 88 2.87 -1.69 7.82
CA TYR A 88 2.35 -1.71 9.17
C TYR A 88 2.00 -3.13 9.61
N ILE A 89 1.75 -3.31 10.91
CA ILE A 89 1.33 -4.60 11.48
C ILE A 89 -0.16 -4.52 11.73
N MET A 90 -0.89 -5.53 11.24
CA MET A 90 -2.32 -5.65 11.50
C MET A 90 -2.79 -7.09 11.37
N LYS A 91 -3.95 -7.39 11.93
CA LYS A 91 -4.67 -8.62 11.67
C LYS A 91 -5.46 -8.48 10.36
N LEU A 92 -5.13 -9.32 9.38
CA LEU A 92 -5.85 -9.34 8.10
C LEU A 92 -7.23 -9.99 8.27
N PRO A 93 -8.27 -9.55 7.53
CA PRO A 93 -9.56 -10.20 7.52
C PRO A 93 -9.46 -11.68 7.15
N GLY A 94 -9.98 -12.56 8.01
CA GLY A 94 -9.94 -14.01 7.83
C GLY A 94 -8.70 -14.71 8.39
N GLU A 95 -7.72 -13.98 8.89
CA GLU A 95 -6.52 -14.53 9.53
C GLU A 95 -6.65 -14.54 11.06
N ASP A 96 -5.94 -15.46 11.72
CA ASP A 96 -5.99 -15.60 13.18
C ASP A 96 -4.99 -14.69 13.92
N GLY A 97 -3.88 -14.34 13.30
CA GLY A 97 -2.78 -13.56 13.88
C GLY A 97 -2.57 -12.19 13.24
N GLU A 98 -1.78 -11.37 13.93
CA GLU A 98 -1.23 -10.13 13.39
C GLU A 98 -0.08 -10.46 12.43
N GLU A 99 0.06 -9.68 11.38
CA GLU A 99 1.07 -9.87 10.35
C GLU A 99 1.65 -8.52 9.91
N PHE A 100 2.94 -8.50 9.62
CA PHE A 100 3.59 -7.38 8.97
C PHE A 100 3.23 -7.36 7.49
N ILE A 101 2.63 -6.29 7.04
CA ILE A 101 2.12 -6.15 5.67
C ILE A 101 2.58 -4.85 5.03
N ASN A 102 2.42 -4.80 3.71
CA ASN A 102 2.48 -3.59 2.91
C ASN A 102 1.17 -3.45 2.15
N SER A 103 0.58 -2.27 2.11
CA SER A 103 -0.71 -2.10 1.45
C SER A 103 -0.82 -0.83 0.62
N ILE A 104 -1.76 -0.85 -0.34
CA ILE A 104 -2.09 0.29 -1.18
C ILE A 104 -3.56 0.24 -1.60
N PRO A 105 -4.34 1.33 -1.41
CA PRO A 105 -5.74 1.37 -1.80
C PRO A 105 -5.93 1.76 -3.27
N PHE A 106 -7.00 1.23 -3.86
CA PHE A 106 -7.44 1.57 -5.22
C PHE A 106 -8.79 2.26 -5.24
N THR A 107 -8.94 3.16 -6.21
CA THR A 107 -10.21 3.77 -6.61
C THR A 107 -10.50 3.43 -8.07
N PRO A 108 -11.76 3.40 -8.53
CA PRO A 108 -12.05 3.38 -9.96
C PRO A 108 -11.48 4.64 -10.63
N SER A 109 -10.98 4.51 -11.84
CA SER A 109 -10.39 5.63 -12.56
C SER A 109 -11.38 6.82 -12.67
N GLY A 110 -10.93 7.99 -12.28
CA GLY A 110 -11.74 9.22 -12.27
C GLY A 110 -12.76 9.32 -11.13
N LYS A 111 -12.74 8.41 -10.15
CA LYS A 111 -13.59 8.45 -8.95
C LYS A 111 -12.75 8.51 -7.68
N LYS A 112 -13.36 8.93 -6.59
CA LYS A 112 -12.69 9.08 -5.29
C LYS A 112 -13.08 7.99 -4.26
N ASN A 113 -14.13 7.22 -4.51
CA ASN A 113 -14.54 6.10 -3.63
C ASN A 113 -13.60 4.90 -3.79
N MET A 114 -13.33 4.18 -2.71
CA MET A 114 -12.51 2.97 -2.76
C MET A 114 -13.20 1.81 -3.47
N THR A 115 -12.41 1.01 -4.17
CA THR A 115 -12.85 -0.21 -4.86
C THR A 115 -12.08 -1.46 -4.42
N GLY A 116 -10.89 -1.28 -3.86
CA GLY A 116 -10.07 -2.39 -3.37
C GLY A 116 -8.87 -1.93 -2.57
N LEU A 117 -8.32 -2.87 -1.82
CA LEU A 117 -7.06 -2.73 -1.08
C LEU A 117 -6.14 -3.89 -1.46
N LEU A 118 -5.00 -3.58 -2.06
CA LEU A 118 -3.97 -4.57 -2.34
C LEU A 118 -3.01 -4.64 -1.16
N VAL A 119 -2.70 -5.85 -0.74
CA VAL A 119 -1.83 -6.14 0.40
C VAL A 119 -0.73 -7.10 -0.04
N ALA A 120 0.51 -6.83 0.35
CA ALA A 120 1.62 -7.77 0.27
C ALA A 120 1.97 -8.26 1.69
N ARG A 121 2.05 -9.57 1.85
CA ARG A 121 2.40 -10.24 3.12
C ARG A 121 3.91 -10.33 3.25
N ASN A 122 4.41 -10.16 4.48
CA ASN A 122 5.85 -10.11 4.74
C ASN A 122 6.34 -11.22 5.68
N ASP A 123 5.47 -11.92 6.40
CA ASP A 123 5.87 -12.81 7.47
C ASP A 123 5.87 -14.29 7.05
N GLY A 124 6.91 -15.01 7.49
CA GLY A 124 7.00 -16.46 7.42
C GLY A 124 6.75 -17.05 6.04
N ASP A 125 5.92 -18.09 6.00
CA ASP A 125 5.58 -18.82 4.77
C ASP A 125 4.70 -17.99 3.80
N ASN A 126 4.11 -16.91 4.30
CA ASN A 126 3.26 -16.02 3.51
C ASN A 126 4.05 -14.91 2.78
N TYR A 127 5.37 -14.84 2.98
CA TYR A 127 6.20 -13.81 2.37
C TYR A 127 6.03 -13.75 0.85
N GLY A 128 5.66 -12.54 0.36
CA GLY A 128 5.49 -12.27 -1.06
C GLY A 128 4.12 -12.64 -1.64
N GLU A 129 3.21 -13.18 -0.81
CA GLU A 129 1.81 -13.35 -1.21
C GLU A 129 1.13 -11.99 -1.38
N LEU A 130 0.41 -11.82 -2.49
CA LEU A 130 -0.39 -10.64 -2.77
C LEU A 130 -1.87 -10.95 -2.64
N ILE A 131 -2.55 -10.23 -1.77
CA ILE A 131 -3.99 -10.36 -1.54
C ILE A 131 -4.69 -9.09 -2.00
N ILE A 132 -5.81 -9.23 -2.73
CA ILE A 132 -6.68 -8.11 -3.06
C ILE A 132 -8.02 -8.25 -2.33
N TYR A 133 -8.30 -7.32 -1.44
CA TYR A 133 -9.61 -7.16 -0.83
C TYR A 133 -10.46 -6.28 -1.74
N ARG A 134 -11.44 -6.89 -2.42
CA ARG A 134 -12.38 -6.17 -3.26
C ARG A 134 -13.54 -5.67 -2.44
N LEU A 135 -13.81 -4.38 -2.51
CA LEU A 135 -14.91 -3.76 -1.79
C LEU A 135 -16.23 -3.88 -2.55
N PRO A 136 -17.36 -4.01 -1.84
CA PRO A 136 -18.66 -4.20 -2.46
C PRO A 136 -19.04 -2.98 -3.31
N LYS A 137 -19.55 -3.22 -4.53
CA LYS A 137 -19.92 -2.16 -5.49
C LYS A 137 -21.28 -1.50 -5.16
N ASP A 138 -22.09 -2.14 -4.33
CA ASP A 138 -23.42 -1.68 -3.90
C ASP A 138 -23.37 -0.71 -2.70
N LYS A 139 -22.19 -0.58 -2.08
CA LYS A 139 -21.94 0.39 -1.00
C LYS A 139 -20.94 1.44 -1.44
N VAL A 140 -21.19 2.69 -1.08
CA VAL A 140 -20.20 3.76 -1.26
C VAL A 140 -19.22 3.69 -0.10
N ILE A 141 -17.99 3.28 -0.39
CA ILE A 141 -16.90 3.27 0.58
C ILE A 141 -16.00 4.45 0.23
N TYR A 142 -15.84 5.36 1.18
CA TYR A 142 -15.04 6.56 0.97
C TYR A 142 -13.58 6.21 0.74
N GLY A 143 -12.96 6.84 -0.25
CA GLY A 143 -11.52 6.75 -0.45
C GLY A 143 -10.79 7.82 0.36
N PRO A 144 -9.45 7.73 0.44
CA PRO A 144 -8.62 8.63 1.23
C PRO A 144 -8.95 10.11 0.98
N MET A 145 -9.01 10.57 -0.28
CA MET A 145 -9.34 11.96 -0.60
C MET A 145 -10.75 12.41 -0.18
N GLN A 146 -11.70 11.49 -0.05
CA GLN A 146 -13.02 11.84 0.47
C GLN A 146 -12.98 12.00 1.99
N ILE A 147 -12.18 11.18 2.67
CA ILE A 147 -11.93 11.33 4.12
C ILE A 147 -11.20 12.63 4.41
N GLU A 148 -10.16 12.97 3.62
CA GLU A 148 -9.47 14.27 3.68
C GLU A 148 -10.45 15.44 3.58
N SER A 149 -11.35 15.37 2.60
CA SER A 149 -12.38 16.40 2.42
C SER A 149 -13.33 16.49 3.61
N GLN A 150 -13.65 15.39 4.28
CA GLN A 150 -14.46 15.40 5.50
C GLN A 150 -13.72 15.97 6.70
N ILE A 151 -12.43 15.66 6.84
CA ILE A 151 -11.55 16.23 7.86
C ILE A 151 -11.52 17.75 7.70
N ASP A 152 -11.29 18.25 6.48
CA ASP A 152 -11.24 19.69 6.20
C ASP A 152 -12.57 20.41 6.41
N GLN A 153 -13.69 19.74 6.17
CA GLN A 153 -15.03 20.29 6.38
C GLN A 153 -15.49 20.23 7.84
N ASN A 154 -14.83 19.43 8.68
CA ASN A 154 -15.15 19.38 10.10
C ASN A 154 -14.72 20.68 10.79
N THR A 155 -15.68 21.40 11.37
CA THR A 155 -15.44 22.73 11.95
C THR A 155 -14.51 22.72 13.15
N GLU A 156 -14.50 21.66 13.95
CA GLU A 156 -13.62 21.53 15.11
C GLU A 156 -12.18 21.28 14.66
N ILE A 157 -11.98 20.32 13.74
CA ILE A 157 -10.65 20.00 13.20
C ILE A 157 -10.09 21.18 12.40
N SER A 158 -10.89 21.77 11.53
CA SER A 158 -10.50 22.92 10.71
C SER A 158 -10.09 24.14 11.55
N LYS A 159 -10.76 24.34 12.68
CA LYS A 159 -10.38 25.37 13.65
C LYS A 159 -9.00 25.10 14.26
N GLU A 160 -8.74 23.85 14.69
CA GLU A 160 -7.44 23.49 15.25
C GLU A 160 -6.32 23.61 14.20
N PHE A 161 -6.55 23.15 12.97
CA PHE A 161 -5.60 23.30 11.87
C PHE A 161 -5.30 24.78 11.56
N SER A 162 -6.31 25.64 11.65
CA SER A 162 -6.13 27.08 11.47
C SER A 162 -5.30 27.71 12.61
N LEU A 163 -5.50 27.26 13.84
CA LEU A 163 -4.70 27.69 14.98
C LEU A 163 -3.24 27.24 14.84
N TRP A 164 -3.00 25.99 14.42
CA TRP A 164 -1.65 25.46 14.22
C TRP A 164 -0.90 26.12 13.07
N ASN A 165 -1.60 26.61 12.06
CA ASN A 165 -1.02 27.40 10.96
C ASN A 165 -0.84 28.88 11.30
N SER A 166 -1.24 29.31 12.51
CA SER A 166 -1.07 30.69 12.95
C SER A 166 0.23 30.90 13.71
N SER A 167 0.68 32.15 13.82
CA SER A 167 1.80 32.54 14.71
C SER A 167 3.17 31.92 14.36
N GLY A 168 3.40 31.53 13.09
CA GLY A 168 4.70 31.07 12.60
C GLY A 168 4.93 29.56 12.69
N SER A 169 3.97 28.79 13.23
CA SER A 169 3.96 27.34 13.11
C SER A 169 3.22 26.90 11.84
N LYS A 170 3.51 25.69 11.37
CA LYS A 170 2.80 25.03 10.28
C LYS A 170 2.61 23.56 10.65
N TYR A 171 1.42 23.03 10.41
CA TYR A 171 1.23 21.60 10.48
C TYR A 171 1.52 20.95 9.12
N THR A 172 1.88 19.69 9.16
CA THR A 172 2.14 18.84 7.99
C THR A 172 1.36 17.55 8.15
N ARG A 173 0.61 17.16 7.14
CA ARG A 173 -0.06 15.84 7.08
C ARG A 173 0.92 14.78 6.62
N GLY A 174 0.87 13.62 7.23
CA GLY A 174 1.61 12.44 6.82
C GLY A 174 0.80 11.50 5.94
N ASP A 175 1.32 10.31 5.69
CA ASP A 175 0.62 9.29 4.88
C ASP A 175 -0.64 8.79 5.61
N MET A 176 -1.73 8.64 4.87
CA MET A 176 -2.97 8.07 5.38
C MET A 176 -2.95 6.55 5.32
N PHE A 177 -3.20 5.89 6.44
CA PHE A 177 -3.37 4.45 6.54
C PHE A 177 -4.84 4.08 6.38
N VAL A 178 -5.11 3.07 5.55
CA VAL A 178 -6.44 2.47 5.38
C VAL A 178 -6.41 1.08 5.97
N ILE A 179 -7.04 0.91 7.12
CA ILE A 179 -6.96 -0.31 7.94
C ILE A 179 -8.31 -1.00 7.94
N PRO A 180 -8.44 -2.20 7.34
CA PRO A 180 -9.65 -3.00 7.47
C PRO A 180 -9.84 -3.48 8.91
N ILE A 181 -11.05 -3.29 9.45
CA ILE A 181 -11.46 -3.79 10.75
C ILE A 181 -12.84 -4.42 10.60
N ASP A 182 -12.92 -5.74 10.68
CA ASP A 182 -14.13 -6.51 10.41
C ASP A 182 -14.78 -6.09 9.07
N ASP A 183 -16.01 -5.58 9.12
CA ASP A 183 -16.78 -5.10 7.96
C ASP A 183 -16.61 -3.60 7.68
N SER A 184 -15.62 -2.96 8.29
CA SER A 184 -15.41 -1.51 8.24
C SER A 184 -13.97 -1.15 7.87
N LEU A 185 -13.75 0.11 7.52
CA LEU A 185 -12.41 0.67 7.32
C LEU A 185 -12.15 1.77 8.36
N LEU A 186 -11.00 1.71 8.99
CA LEU A 186 -10.44 2.79 9.80
C LEU A 186 -9.41 3.56 8.97
N TYR A 187 -9.51 4.87 8.98
CA TYR A 187 -8.54 5.77 8.36
C TYR A 187 -7.75 6.46 9.45
N VAL A 188 -6.44 6.41 9.36
CA VAL A 188 -5.52 7.02 10.34
C VAL A 188 -4.54 7.89 9.59
N GLU A 189 -4.53 9.17 9.91
CA GLU A 189 -3.62 10.15 9.33
C GLU A 189 -2.83 10.84 10.43
N PRO A 190 -1.50 10.76 10.45
CA PRO A 190 -0.68 11.51 11.38
C PRO A 190 -0.57 12.97 10.96
N VAL A 191 -0.63 13.86 11.95
CA VAL A 191 -0.42 15.29 11.76
C VAL A 191 0.77 15.74 12.61
N TYR A 192 1.73 16.40 11.98
CA TYR A 192 2.96 16.87 12.59
C TYR A 192 2.94 18.38 12.72
N LEU A 193 3.42 18.89 13.87
CA LEU A 193 3.57 20.30 14.21
C LEU A 193 5.04 20.71 14.21
#